data_e9a1b957dee0150a70081009cdfaa839
#
_entry.id   e9a1b957dee0150a70081009cdfaa839
#
_cell.length_a   1.000
_cell.length_b   1.000
_cell.length_c   1.000
_cell.angle_alpha   90.00
_cell.angle_beta   90.00
_cell.angle_gamma   90.00
#
_symmetry.space_group_name_H-M   'P 1'
#
loop_
_entity.id
_entity.type
_entity.pdbx_description
1 polymer ?
#
loop_
_entity_poly.entity_id
_entity_poly.type
_entity_poly.pdbx_seq_one_letter_code
_entity_poly.pdbx_strand_id
1 'polypeptide(L)'
;VDATSLSPEIGQVVVSEGYRVLVDLGKENVPFQSSGLVVSRILIKTNPQLVENIAKATLEGAAFVHKPANKEIVLRSLGRNLRLDKPDRVEKAYQGLVANLPRPPCPSLEGISAMLKLMAQHGLNAKASQIKPEEIADMSYCKKFEESGFFRSLD
;
A
#
# COMPACT_ATOMS: atom_id res chain seq x y z
N VAL A 1 13.20 -22.77 5.97
CA VAL A 1 12.94 -21.87 4.85
C VAL A 1 14.21 -21.07 4.59
N ASP A 2 14.75 -21.15 3.38
CA ASP A 2 16.04 -20.54 3.05
C ASP A 2 15.92 -19.05 2.68
N ALA A 3 14.74 -18.64 2.18
CA ALA A 3 14.37 -17.27 1.88
C ALA A 3 12.86 -17.07 1.95
N THR A 4 12.43 -15.82 2.18
CA THR A 4 11.00 -15.44 2.19
C THR A 4 10.83 -14.01 1.73
N SER A 5 9.61 -13.65 1.28
CA SER A 5 9.24 -12.27 0.98
C SER A 5 8.54 -11.66 2.19
N LEU A 6 8.92 -10.43 2.52
CA LEU A 6 8.39 -9.68 3.65
C LEU A 6 7.94 -8.29 3.20
N SER A 7 6.97 -7.72 3.91
CA SER A 7 6.64 -6.31 3.73
C SER A 7 7.80 -5.42 4.21
N PRO A 8 7.95 -4.20 3.69
CA PRO A 8 9.05 -3.30 4.07
C PRO A 8 9.15 -3.06 5.58
N GLU A 9 8.02 -2.94 6.27
CA GLU A 9 7.96 -2.69 7.72
C GLU A 9 8.59 -3.84 8.52
N ILE A 10 8.26 -5.07 8.16
CA ILE A 10 8.80 -6.27 8.81
C ILE A 10 10.22 -6.56 8.30
N GLY A 11 10.49 -6.29 7.03
CA GLY A 11 11.82 -6.44 6.45
C GLY A 11 12.90 -5.68 7.23
N GLN A 12 12.63 -4.42 7.60
CA GLN A 12 13.55 -3.61 8.40
C GLN A 12 13.79 -4.20 9.80
N VAL A 13 12.78 -4.79 10.40
CA VAL A 13 12.91 -5.44 11.72
C VAL A 13 13.83 -6.64 11.64
N VAL A 14 13.62 -7.55 10.68
CA VAL A 14 14.43 -8.78 10.59
C VAL A 14 15.88 -8.51 10.16
N VAL A 15 16.12 -7.48 9.35
CA VAL A 15 17.51 -7.04 9.05
C VAL A 15 18.27 -6.71 10.34
N SER A 16 17.61 -6.08 11.31
CA SER A 16 18.24 -5.78 12.60
C SER A 16 18.55 -7.02 13.44
N GLU A 17 18.00 -8.16 13.08
CA GLU A 17 18.24 -9.45 13.73
C GLU A 17 19.28 -10.31 13.00
N GLY A 18 19.98 -9.72 12.01
CA GLY A 18 21.09 -10.37 11.31
C GLY A 18 20.71 -11.04 9.99
N TYR A 19 19.44 -10.94 9.57
CA TYR A 19 19.03 -11.42 8.24
C TYR A 19 19.48 -10.46 7.15
N ARG A 20 19.67 -10.99 5.93
CA ARG A 20 20.11 -10.19 4.77
C ARG A 20 19.00 -10.02 3.76
N VAL A 21 18.88 -8.81 3.22
CA VAL A 21 18.05 -8.55 2.04
C VAL A 21 18.78 -9.10 0.82
N LEU A 22 18.15 -9.99 0.10
CA LEU A 22 18.66 -10.52 -1.17
C LEU A 22 18.28 -9.58 -2.33
N VAL A 23 17.03 -9.11 -2.33
CA VAL A 23 16.51 -8.17 -3.33
C VAL A 23 15.54 -7.22 -2.63
N ASP A 24 15.70 -5.93 -2.88
CA ASP A 24 14.75 -4.88 -2.47
C ASP A 24 13.91 -4.47 -3.69
N LEU A 25 12.73 -5.06 -3.82
CA LEU A 25 11.85 -4.84 -4.97
C LEU A 25 11.42 -3.36 -5.12
N GLY A 26 11.43 -2.59 -4.03
CA GLY A 26 11.15 -1.16 -4.09
C GLY A 26 12.25 -0.36 -4.79
N LYS A 27 13.51 -0.84 -4.75
CA LYS A 27 14.65 -0.20 -5.43
C LYS A 27 14.80 -0.63 -6.89
N GLU A 28 14.28 -1.81 -7.22
CA GLU A 28 14.37 -2.36 -8.58
C GLU A 28 13.37 -1.75 -9.57
N ASN A 29 12.57 -0.77 -9.14
CA ASN A 29 11.52 -0.13 -9.95
C ASN A 29 10.59 -1.14 -10.66
N VAL A 30 10.33 -2.27 -10.02
CA VAL A 30 9.39 -3.27 -10.53
C VAL A 30 7.98 -2.76 -10.28
N PRO A 31 7.17 -2.51 -11.33
CA PRO A 31 5.79 -2.10 -11.15
C PRO A 31 5.01 -3.20 -10.40
N PHE A 32 4.47 -2.86 -9.24
CA PHE A 32 3.76 -3.82 -8.40
C PHE A 32 2.67 -3.15 -7.58
N GLN A 33 1.47 -3.73 -7.56
CA GLN A 33 0.37 -3.30 -6.70
C GLN A 33 0.23 -4.29 -5.55
N SER A 34 0.84 -3.98 -4.40
CA SER A 34 0.88 -4.91 -3.26
C SER A 34 -0.42 -4.94 -2.47
N SER A 35 -1.07 -3.80 -2.31
CA SER A 35 -2.28 -3.67 -1.49
C SER A 35 -3.17 -2.54 -2.01
N GLY A 36 -4.42 -2.51 -1.57
CA GLY A 36 -5.36 -1.46 -1.92
C GLY A 36 -6.67 -1.58 -1.15
N LEU A 37 -7.48 -0.53 -1.20
CA LEU A 37 -8.85 -0.57 -0.71
C LEU A 37 -9.70 -1.36 -1.70
N VAL A 38 -10.27 -2.48 -1.27
CA VAL A 38 -11.11 -3.34 -2.09
C VAL A 38 -12.55 -3.26 -1.60
N VAL A 39 -13.46 -2.96 -2.51
CA VAL A 39 -14.91 -2.90 -2.24
C VAL A 39 -15.68 -3.67 -3.31
N SER A 40 -16.88 -4.15 -2.98
CA SER A 40 -17.73 -4.79 -3.96
C SER A 40 -18.30 -3.78 -4.97
N ARG A 41 -18.50 -4.21 -6.23
CA ARG A 41 -19.19 -3.40 -7.24
C ARG A 41 -20.61 -3.02 -6.82
N ILE A 42 -21.26 -3.85 -6.00
CA ILE A 42 -22.58 -3.56 -5.44
C ILE A 42 -22.48 -2.34 -4.51
N LEU A 43 -21.51 -2.30 -3.59
CA LEU A 43 -21.32 -1.18 -2.68
C LEU A 43 -21.05 0.13 -3.43
N ILE A 44 -20.23 0.09 -4.48
CA ILE A 44 -19.97 1.28 -5.32
C ILE A 44 -21.28 1.82 -5.93
N LYS A 45 -22.18 0.94 -6.37
CA LYS A 45 -23.46 1.32 -6.97
C LYS A 45 -24.51 1.77 -5.96
N THR A 46 -24.60 1.09 -4.82
CA THR A 46 -25.67 1.32 -3.84
C THR A 46 -25.33 2.40 -2.81
N ASN A 47 -24.04 2.60 -2.52
CA ASN A 47 -23.60 3.60 -1.56
C ASN A 47 -22.25 4.24 -1.95
N PRO A 48 -22.20 4.98 -3.07
CA PRO A 48 -20.96 5.60 -3.56
C PRO A 48 -20.37 6.60 -2.56
N GLN A 49 -21.22 7.27 -1.77
CA GLN A 49 -20.76 8.23 -0.77
C GLN A 49 -19.98 7.54 0.35
N LEU A 50 -20.41 6.35 0.79
CA LEU A 50 -19.66 5.57 1.77
C LEU A 50 -18.28 5.17 1.22
N VAL A 51 -18.22 4.71 -0.04
CA VAL A 51 -16.96 4.35 -0.68
C VAL A 51 -16.01 5.55 -0.75
N GLU A 52 -16.53 6.72 -1.15
CA GLU A 52 -15.77 7.97 -1.18
C GLU A 52 -15.22 8.35 0.21
N ASN A 53 -16.07 8.26 1.24
CA ASN A 53 -15.67 8.58 2.61
C ASN A 53 -14.58 7.64 3.12
N ILE A 54 -14.69 6.34 2.84
CA ILE A 54 -13.67 5.35 3.21
C ILE A 54 -12.35 5.65 2.47
N ALA A 55 -12.43 5.97 1.17
CA ALA A 55 -11.24 6.33 0.40
C ALA A 55 -10.56 7.59 0.95
N LYS A 56 -11.33 8.65 1.25
CA LYS A 56 -10.81 9.87 1.89
C LYS A 56 -10.14 9.58 3.22
N ALA A 57 -10.79 8.83 4.11
CA ALA A 57 -10.23 8.48 5.42
C ALA A 57 -8.92 7.69 5.28
N THR A 58 -8.83 6.80 4.27
CA THR A 58 -7.59 6.05 3.97
C THR A 58 -6.47 7.00 3.51
N LEU A 59 -6.79 7.97 2.65
CA LEU A 59 -5.84 8.97 2.16
C LEU A 59 -5.38 9.92 3.27
N GLU A 60 -6.30 10.37 4.13
CA GLU A 60 -5.99 11.17 5.32
C GLU A 60 -5.09 10.41 6.28
N GLY A 61 -5.36 9.12 6.50
CA GLY A 61 -4.52 8.24 7.32
C GLY A 61 -3.09 8.11 6.75
N ALA A 62 -2.96 7.96 5.43
CA ALA A 62 -1.67 7.91 4.77
C ALA A 62 -0.90 9.24 4.92
N ALA A 63 -1.57 10.38 4.71
CA ALA A 63 -1.00 11.71 4.91
C ALA A 63 -0.59 11.93 6.38
N PHE A 64 -1.42 11.48 7.33
CA PHE A 64 -1.13 11.55 8.76
C PHE A 64 0.20 10.87 9.14
N VAL A 65 0.46 9.69 8.56
CA VAL A 65 1.70 8.93 8.79
C VAL A 65 2.93 9.71 8.38
N HIS A 66 2.84 10.49 7.31
CA HIS A 66 3.97 11.24 6.78
C HIS A 66 4.25 12.55 7.53
N LYS A 67 3.33 13.06 8.36
CA LYS A 67 3.54 14.30 9.11
C LYS A 67 4.47 14.08 10.30
N PRO A 68 5.64 14.74 10.38
CA PRO A 68 6.60 14.53 11.47
C PRO A 68 6.00 14.74 12.87
N ALA A 69 5.07 15.69 13.00
CA ALA A 69 4.36 15.96 14.26
C ALA A 69 3.55 14.75 14.78
N ASN A 70 3.19 13.81 13.92
CA ASN A 70 2.38 12.65 14.26
C ASN A 70 3.23 11.40 14.57
N LYS A 71 4.55 11.48 14.40
CA LYS A 71 5.47 10.32 14.51
C LYS A 71 5.22 9.50 15.76
N GLU A 72 5.13 10.12 16.92
CA GLU A 72 4.94 9.39 18.19
C GLU A 72 3.62 8.62 18.26
N ILE A 73 2.55 9.18 17.67
CA ILE A 73 1.24 8.51 17.61
C ILE A 73 1.35 7.29 16.68
N VAL A 74 2.01 7.47 15.53
CA VAL A 74 2.23 6.39 14.56
C VAL A 74 3.09 5.28 15.17
N LEU A 75 4.18 5.61 15.87
CA LEU A 75 5.03 4.63 16.56
C LEU A 75 4.23 3.81 17.58
N ARG A 76 3.43 4.46 18.42
CA ARG A 76 2.57 3.75 19.38
C ARG A 76 1.57 2.81 18.69
N SER A 77 0.97 3.28 17.59
CA SER A 77 0.04 2.46 16.80
C SER A 77 0.74 1.25 16.18
N LEU A 78 1.92 1.44 15.59
CA LEU A 78 2.71 0.34 15.01
C LEU A 78 3.13 -0.67 16.07
N GLY A 79 3.68 -0.21 17.20
CA GLY A 79 4.08 -1.08 18.30
C GLY A 79 2.93 -1.97 18.77
N ARG A 80 1.75 -1.37 18.97
CA ARG A 80 0.55 -2.08 19.41
C ARG A 80 0.02 -3.08 18.36
N ASN A 81 -0.13 -2.64 17.11
CA ASN A 81 -0.79 -3.45 16.08
C ASN A 81 0.13 -4.52 15.49
N LEU A 82 1.44 -4.25 15.37
CA LEU A 82 2.44 -5.22 14.93
C LEU A 82 3.01 -6.05 16.10
N ARG A 83 2.57 -5.80 17.34
CA ARG A 83 3.05 -6.47 18.56
C ARG A 83 4.57 -6.39 18.72
N LEU A 84 5.13 -5.21 18.44
CA LEU A 84 6.54 -4.94 18.60
C LEU A 84 6.80 -4.39 20.01
N ASP A 85 7.61 -5.07 20.77
CA ASP A 85 7.92 -4.76 22.17
C ASP A 85 9.17 -3.88 22.36
N LYS A 86 10.04 -3.81 21.33
CA LYS A 86 11.29 -3.06 21.39
C LYS A 86 11.19 -1.75 20.61
N PRO A 87 11.54 -0.61 21.23
CA PRO A 87 11.43 0.71 20.59
C PRO A 87 12.19 0.82 19.25
N ASP A 88 13.38 0.22 19.17
CA ASP A 88 14.17 0.21 17.94
C ASP A 88 13.50 -0.54 16.78
N ARG A 89 12.77 -1.63 17.09
CA ARG A 89 11.98 -2.35 16.09
C ARG A 89 10.80 -1.52 15.58
N VAL A 90 10.13 -0.82 16.50
CA VAL A 90 9.01 0.07 16.16
C VAL A 90 9.50 1.23 15.27
N GLU A 91 10.66 1.82 15.61
CA GLU A 91 11.26 2.89 14.79
C GLU A 91 11.60 2.40 13.37
N LYS A 92 12.17 1.19 13.24
CA LYS A 92 12.48 0.61 11.92
C LYS A 92 11.21 0.29 11.11
N ALA A 93 10.17 -0.22 11.76
CA ALA A 93 8.87 -0.43 11.11
C ALA A 93 8.29 0.89 10.59
N TYR A 94 8.39 1.96 11.38
CA TYR A 94 7.98 3.31 10.97
C TYR A 94 8.76 3.81 9.75
N GLN A 95 10.08 3.67 9.76
CA GLN A 95 10.94 4.07 8.65
C GLN A 95 10.58 3.29 7.37
N GLY A 96 10.38 1.97 7.49
CA GLY A 96 9.92 1.14 6.37
C GLY A 96 8.56 1.56 5.83
N LEU A 97 7.60 1.88 6.72
CA LEU A 97 6.28 2.35 6.33
C LEU A 97 6.37 3.69 5.58
N VAL A 98 7.03 4.68 6.14
CA VAL A 98 7.15 6.02 5.53
C VAL A 98 7.86 5.96 4.18
N ALA A 99 8.92 5.14 4.05
CA ALA A 99 9.67 5.02 2.81
C ALA A 99 8.88 4.38 1.66
N ASN A 100 7.89 3.52 1.97
CA ASN A 100 7.18 2.72 0.98
C ASN A 100 5.70 3.08 0.82
N LEU A 101 5.16 3.98 1.64
CA LEU A 101 3.79 4.46 1.50
C LEU A 101 3.73 5.55 0.42
N PRO A 102 3.10 5.31 -0.75
CA PRO A 102 3.07 6.27 -1.85
C PRO A 102 2.27 7.52 -1.51
N ARG A 103 2.56 8.61 -2.23
CA ARG A 103 1.86 9.90 -2.12
C ARG A 103 1.44 10.42 -3.49
N PRO A 104 0.16 10.51 -3.81
CA PRO A 104 -0.99 9.91 -3.10
C PRO A 104 -1.03 8.38 -3.30
N PRO A 105 -1.62 7.61 -2.36
CA PRO A 105 -1.75 6.16 -2.49
C PRO A 105 -2.89 5.78 -3.46
N CYS A 106 -2.77 6.11 -4.72
CA CYS A 106 -3.68 5.70 -5.78
C CYS A 106 -3.26 4.35 -6.39
N PRO A 107 -4.20 3.56 -6.94
CA PRO A 107 -3.87 2.32 -7.62
C PRO A 107 -2.91 2.53 -8.79
N SER A 108 -1.97 1.62 -8.96
CA SER A 108 -1.06 1.59 -10.12
C SER A 108 -1.58 0.64 -11.19
N LEU A 109 -2.10 1.17 -12.29
CA LEU A 109 -2.55 0.35 -13.42
C LEU A 109 -1.39 -0.47 -14.01
N GLU A 110 -0.19 0.12 -14.05
CA GLU A 110 1.02 -0.58 -14.49
C GLU A 110 1.36 -1.75 -13.55
N GLY A 111 1.32 -1.51 -12.23
CA GLY A 111 1.55 -2.55 -11.23
C GLY A 111 0.52 -3.68 -11.32
N ILE A 112 -0.76 -3.36 -11.53
CA ILE A 112 -1.82 -4.34 -11.74
C ILE A 112 -1.57 -5.13 -13.04
N SER A 113 -1.19 -4.46 -14.13
CA SER A 113 -0.85 -5.10 -15.41
C SER A 113 0.31 -6.10 -15.24
N ALA A 114 1.35 -5.71 -14.52
CA ALA A 114 2.50 -6.58 -14.25
C ALA A 114 2.07 -7.83 -13.45
N MET A 115 1.24 -7.65 -12.43
CA MET A 115 0.70 -8.77 -11.64
C MET A 115 -0.17 -9.71 -12.49
N LEU A 116 -1.06 -9.18 -13.32
CA LEU A 116 -1.90 -9.99 -14.21
C LEU A 116 -1.05 -10.84 -15.17
N LYS A 117 0.02 -10.26 -15.73
CA LYS A 117 0.97 -10.99 -16.57
C LYS A 117 1.65 -12.11 -15.80
N LEU A 118 2.16 -11.85 -14.61
CA LEU A 118 2.78 -12.88 -13.76
C LEU A 118 1.80 -14.01 -13.41
N MET A 119 0.56 -13.68 -13.05
CA MET A 119 -0.47 -14.67 -12.74
C MET A 119 -0.77 -15.58 -13.95
N ALA A 120 -0.84 -15.02 -15.16
CA ALA A 120 -1.05 -15.78 -16.38
C ALA A 120 0.16 -16.66 -16.72
N GLN A 121 1.38 -16.12 -16.64
CA GLN A 121 2.62 -16.83 -16.98
C GLN A 121 2.88 -18.02 -16.05
N HIS A 122 2.54 -17.90 -14.77
CA HIS A 122 2.75 -18.95 -13.77
C HIS A 122 1.53 -19.85 -13.54
N GLY A 123 0.49 -19.73 -14.39
CA GLY A 123 -0.71 -20.58 -14.30
C GLY A 123 -1.55 -20.36 -13.04
N LEU A 124 -1.35 -19.26 -12.31
CA LEU A 124 -2.09 -18.96 -11.09
C LEU A 124 -3.55 -18.58 -11.39
N ASN A 125 -3.79 -17.96 -12.53
CA ASN A 125 -5.13 -17.68 -13.06
C ASN A 125 -5.09 -17.57 -14.58
N ALA A 126 -5.63 -18.56 -15.28
CA ALA A 126 -5.66 -18.58 -16.73
C ALA A 126 -6.43 -17.41 -17.38
N LYS A 127 -7.38 -16.82 -16.64
CA LYS A 127 -8.15 -15.66 -17.12
C LYS A 127 -7.42 -14.33 -16.93
N ALA A 128 -6.32 -14.31 -16.20
CA ALA A 128 -5.61 -13.06 -15.88
C ALA A 128 -5.13 -12.31 -17.14
N SER A 129 -4.75 -13.04 -18.20
CA SER A 129 -4.34 -12.44 -19.48
C SER A 129 -5.48 -11.72 -20.24
N GLN A 130 -6.73 -11.99 -19.89
CA GLN A 130 -7.92 -11.42 -20.53
C GLN A 130 -8.48 -10.21 -19.77
N ILE A 131 -7.97 -9.94 -18.56
CA ILE A 131 -8.47 -8.89 -17.68
C ILE A 131 -7.65 -7.61 -17.93
N LYS A 132 -8.34 -6.49 -18.13
CA LYS A 132 -7.69 -5.18 -18.20
C LYS A 132 -7.53 -4.60 -16.79
N PRO A 133 -6.40 -3.90 -16.48
CA PRO A 133 -6.20 -3.27 -15.17
C PRO A 133 -7.36 -2.35 -14.73
N GLU A 134 -7.97 -1.64 -15.68
CA GLU A 134 -9.10 -0.73 -15.45
C GLU A 134 -10.39 -1.45 -15.04
N GLU A 135 -10.49 -2.75 -15.27
CA GLU A 135 -11.61 -3.56 -14.79
C GLU A 135 -11.48 -3.92 -13.31
N ILE A 136 -10.24 -3.83 -12.77
CA ILE A 136 -9.92 -4.12 -11.37
C ILE A 136 -9.87 -2.83 -10.55
N ALA A 137 -9.20 -1.79 -11.08
CA ALA A 137 -9.01 -0.53 -10.37
C ALA A 137 -9.94 0.56 -10.92
N ASP A 138 -10.77 1.11 -10.04
CA ASP A 138 -11.57 2.30 -10.33
C ASP A 138 -10.76 3.56 -10.04
N MET A 139 -10.23 4.18 -11.09
CA MET A 139 -9.42 5.40 -11.00
C MET A 139 -10.27 6.68 -10.84
N SER A 140 -11.59 6.59 -10.92
CA SER A 140 -12.47 7.76 -10.89
C SER A 140 -12.39 8.53 -9.57
N TYR A 141 -12.21 7.82 -8.44
CA TYR A 141 -12.04 8.44 -7.13
C TYR A 141 -10.73 9.24 -7.03
N CYS A 142 -9.61 8.67 -7.50
CA CYS A 142 -8.33 9.39 -7.49
C CYS A 142 -8.38 10.64 -8.37
N LYS A 143 -8.95 10.53 -9.56
CA LYS A 143 -9.15 11.68 -10.46
C LYS A 143 -10.02 12.76 -9.81
N LYS A 144 -11.15 12.37 -9.21
CA LYS A 144 -12.05 13.29 -8.48
C LYS A 144 -11.33 14.02 -7.34
N PHE A 145 -10.49 13.31 -6.56
CA PHE A 145 -9.75 13.90 -5.45
C PHE A 145 -8.64 14.85 -5.92
N GLU A 146 -8.01 14.55 -7.04
CA GLU A 146 -7.05 15.45 -7.67
C GLU A 146 -7.73 16.74 -8.18
N GLU A 147 -8.80 16.60 -8.96
CA GLU A 147 -9.56 17.71 -9.52
C GLU A 147 -10.18 18.61 -8.44
N SER A 148 -10.67 18.03 -7.35
CA SER A 148 -11.22 18.80 -6.20
C SER A 148 -10.16 19.48 -5.34
N GLY A 149 -8.88 19.22 -5.57
CA GLY A 149 -7.80 19.72 -4.73
C GLY A 149 -7.67 19.01 -3.37
N PHE A 150 -8.38 17.89 -3.17
CA PHE A 150 -8.32 17.15 -1.91
C PHE A 150 -6.90 16.71 -1.56
N PHE A 151 -6.12 16.21 -2.53
CA PHE A 151 -4.73 15.83 -2.27
C PHE A 151 -3.88 16.97 -1.75
N ARG A 152 -4.08 18.20 -2.28
CA ARG A 152 -3.36 19.40 -1.80
C ARG A 152 -3.75 19.81 -0.38
N SER A 153 -4.95 19.45 0.07
CA SER A 153 -5.39 19.74 1.45
C SER A 153 -4.80 18.79 2.48
N LEU A 154 -4.14 17.70 2.05
CA LEU A 154 -3.51 16.71 2.92
C LEU A 154 -2.06 17.06 3.28
N ASP A 155 -1.41 17.96 2.54
CA ASP A 155 -0.06 18.46 2.81
C ASP A 155 -0.09 19.43 4.02
#